data_90114c4731340497ca41546ff7575945
#
_entry.id   90114c4731340497ca41546ff7575945
#
_cell.length_a   1.000
_cell.length_b   1.000
_cell.length_c   1.000
_cell.angle_alpha   90.00
_cell.angle_beta   90.00
_cell.angle_gamma   90.00
#
_symmetry.space_group_name_H-M   'P 1'
#
loop_
_entity.id
_entity.type
_entity.pdbx_description
1 polymer ?
#
loop_
_entity_poly.entity_id
_entity_poly.type
_entity_poly.pdbx_seq_one_letter_code
_entity_poly.pdbx_strand_id
1 'polypeptide(L)'
;MKILQGGAPKCGNFWLYQIIQQILTRKGHDISNFIQQHPIYELASNWDLNYPSQASIDVLEITDLQYSYRISSIFRMPIDDIQSYLSLTNHVWTHSPICKRSGEILNLFDKKVYIIRDPRDRAISASKYYCSDYMLKYYPQEEKDPHRFLEKNFEKLMQEWVWHVFDHLRLSRRYNIHIAFYEGFLLDFQQELMRLLDYLEVELSQAKRDELQEAMSFATLKSKNPKHLKKGQSGYWMHQLTDEQVEKAEVIAGPLIRFLNYPEQKGQPITFSPEPDHQDFEQLKQDIISSQEVLYT
;
A
#
# COMPACT_ATOMS: atom_id res chain seq x y z
N MET A 1 13.38 11.46 -12.79
CA MET A 1 12.88 11.24 -11.43
C MET A 1 12.55 9.78 -11.28
N LYS A 2 13.12 9.11 -10.27
CA LYS A 2 12.84 7.71 -9.90
C LYS A 2 11.99 7.69 -8.65
N ILE A 3 10.87 6.98 -8.69
CA ILE A 3 9.89 6.92 -7.60
C ILE A 3 9.81 5.50 -7.05
N LEU A 4 9.98 5.34 -5.75
CA LEU A 4 9.62 4.12 -5.02
C LEU A 4 8.28 4.33 -4.33
N GLN A 5 7.30 3.53 -4.70
CA GLN A 5 6.02 3.48 -4.03
C GLN A 5 5.95 2.27 -3.09
N GLY A 6 5.54 2.48 -1.87
CA GLY A 6 5.36 1.43 -0.87
C GLY A 6 4.02 1.47 -0.17
N GLY A 7 3.69 0.40 0.50
CA GLY A 7 2.52 0.27 1.36
C GLY A 7 2.25 -1.19 1.72
N ALA A 8 1.73 -1.42 2.91
CA ALA A 8 1.27 -2.76 3.28
C ALA A 8 0.25 -3.28 2.25
N PRO A 9 0.18 -4.59 1.97
CA PRO A 9 -0.79 -5.12 1.03
C PRO A 9 -2.22 -4.69 1.39
N LYS A 10 -3.00 -4.30 0.39
CA LYS A 10 -4.41 -3.84 0.50
C LYS A 10 -4.63 -2.44 1.10
N CYS A 11 -3.59 -1.62 1.20
CA CYS A 11 -3.69 -0.21 1.60
C CYS A 11 -4.04 0.76 0.45
N GLY A 12 -4.39 0.28 -0.74
CA GLY A 12 -4.70 1.16 -1.88
C GLY A 12 -3.53 1.35 -2.84
N ASN A 13 -2.51 0.50 -2.77
CA ASN A 13 -1.28 0.61 -3.57
C ASN A 13 -1.54 0.68 -5.09
N PHE A 14 -2.50 -0.07 -5.63
CA PHE A 14 -2.87 0.00 -7.04
C PHE A 14 -3.44 1.39 -7.41
N TRP A 15 -4.26 1.97 -6.55
CA TRP A 15 -4.82 3.29 -6.77
C TRP A 15 -3.73 4.37 -6.77
N LEU A 16 -2.86 4.35 -5.76
CA LEU A 16 -1.70 5.26 -5.71
C LEU A 16 -0.79 5.08 -6.94
N TYR A 17 -0.54 3.82 -7.36
CA TYR A 17 0.23 3.55 -8.58
C TYR A 17 -0.38 4.25 -9.80
N GLN A 18 -1.68 4.12 -10.00
CA GLN A 18 -2.38 4.77 -11.11
C GLN A 18 -2.33 6.31 -11.00
N ILE A 19 -2.47 6.86 -9.80
CA ILE A 19 -2.36 8.31 -9.56
C ILE A 19 -0.97 8.81 -9.97
N ILE A 20 0.10 8.18 -9.49
CA ILE A 20 1.48 8.57 -9.81
C ILE A 20 1.75 8.43 -11.32
N GLN A 21 1.31 7.35 -11.95
CA GLN A 21 1.44 7.18 -13.41
C GLN A 21 0.74 8.31 -14.17
N GLN A 22 -0.44 8.71 -13.76
CA GLN A 22 -1.18 9.82 -14.36
C GLN A 22 -0.50 11.18 -14.13
N ILE A 23 0.10 11.40 -12.96
CA ILE A 23 0.90 12.60 -12.68
C ILE A 23 2.09 12.68 -13.64
N LEU A 24 2.87 11.61 -13.74
CA LEU A 24 4.05 11.53 -14.60
C LEU A 24 3.69 11.77 -16.08
N THR A 25 2.66 11.09 -16.57
CA THR A 25 2.17 11.25 -17.96
C THR A 25 1.74 12.67 -18.25
N ARG A 26 0.95 13.33 -17.35
CA ARG A 26 0.49 14.72 -17.55
C ARG A 26 1.60 15.76 -17.46
N LYS A 27 2.69 15.43 -16.78
CA LYS A 27 3.90 16.26 -16.75
C LYS A 27 4.77 16.06 -18.00
N GLY A 28 4.49 15.05 -18.82
CA GLY A 28 5.28 14.70 -20.01
C GLY A 28 6.54 13.89 -19.71
N HIS A 29 6.56 13.19 -18.56
CA HIS A 29 7.61 12.22 -18.31
C HIS A 29 7.31 10.92 -19.03
N ASP A 30 8.30 10.39 -19.73
CA ASP A 30 8.23 9.04 -20.27
C ASP A 30 8.16 8.04 -19.12
N ILE A 31 7.24 7.08 -19.22
CA ILE A 31 7.14 5.98 -18.28
C ILE A 31 8.01 4.85 -18.81
N SER A 32 9.02 4.47 -18.05
CA SER A 32 9.85 3.31 -18.35
C SER A 32 9.66 2.23 -17.30
N ASN A 33 9.55 0.99 -17.77
CA ASN A 33 9.38 -0.17 -16.93
C ASN A 33 10.43 -1.22 -17.30
N PHE A 34 11.16 -1.73 -16.33
CA PHE A 34 12.12 -2.81 -16.49
C PHE A 34 11.44 -4.06 -17.07
N ILE A 35 10.31 -4.45 -16.47
CA ILE A 35 9.63 -5.70 -16.82
C ILE A 35 9.17 -5.73 -18.28
N GLN A 36 8.75 -4.60 -18.84
CA GLN A 36 8.32 -4.52 -20.25
C GLN A 36 9.48 -4.67 -21.24
N GLN A 37 10.71 -4.43 -20.81
CA GLN A 37 11.92 -4.60 -21.60
C GLN A 37 12.55 -5.99 -21.38
N HIS A 38 12.06 -6.75 -20.39
CA HIS A 38 12.57 -8.08 -20.07
C HIS A 38 11.84 -9.16 -20.89
N PRO A 39 12.55 -10.20 -21.39
CA PRO A 39 11.94 -11.26 -22.23
C PRO A 39 10.73 -11.96 -21.59
N ILE A 40 10.65 -12.01 -20.24
CA ILE A 40 9.52 -12.61 -19.53
C ILE A 40 8.20 -11.91 -19.80
N TYR A 41 8.21 -10.63 -20.23
CA TYR A 41 7.00 -9.85 -20.45
C TYR A 41 6.10 -10.44 -21.54
N GLU A 42 6.69 -10.97 -22.60
CA GLU A 42 5.92 -11.62 -23.69
C GLU A 42 5.10 -12.81 -23.17
N LEU A 43 5.65 -13.57 -22.23
CA LEU A 43 4.93 -14.67 -21.58
C LEU A 43 3.92 -14.15 -20.56
N ALA A 44 4.36 -13.22 -19.70
CA ALA A 44 3.56 -12.70 -18.58
C ALA A 44 2.31 -11.94 -19.02
N SER A 45 2.36 -11.27 -20.16
CA SER A 45 1.20 -10.56 -20.73
C SER A 45 0.04 -11.48 -21.09
N ASN A 46 0.32 -12.78 -21.28
CA ASN A 46 -0.67 -13.82 -21.59
C ASN A 46 -1.13 -14.60 -20.35
N TRP A 47 -0.60 -14.30 -19.16
CA TRP A 47 -1.03 -15.00 -17.94
C TRP A 47 -2.42 -14.51 -17.50
N ASP A 48 -3.18 -15.42 -16.87
CA ASP A 48 -4.46 -15.11 -16.24
C ASP A 48 -4.21 -14.34 -14.93
N LEU A 49 -3.93 -13.04 -15.06
CA LEU A 49 -3.63 -12.14 -13.97
C LEU A 49 -4.89 -11.50 -13.40
N ASN A 50 -4.77 -10.88 -12.22
CA ASN A 50 -5.90 -10.26 -11.53
C ASN A 50 -6.46 -9.02 -12.29
N TYR A 51 -5.59 -8.34 -13.06
CA TYR A 51 -5.97 -7.25 -13.96
C TYR A 51 -4.95 -7.13 -15.11
N PRO A 52 -5.35 -6.60 -16.28
CA PRO A 52 -4.55 -6.67 -17.51
C PRO A 52 -3.16 -6.06 -17.41
N SER A 53 -3.02 -4.91 -16.73
CA SER A 53 -1.74 -4.20 -16.61
C SER A 53 -0.82 -4.75 -15.52
N GLN A 54 -1.18 -5.82 -14.83
CA GLN A 54 -0.38 -6.35 -13.72
C GLN A 54 0.99 -6.87 -14.18
N ALA A 55 1.09 -7.38 -15.41
CA ALA A 55 2.35 -7.85 -15.97
C ALA A 55 3.36 -6.72 -16.26
N SER A 56 2.88 -5.49 -16.43
CA SER A 56 3.72 -4.33 -16.79
C SER A 56 4.16 -3.47 -15.59
N ILE A 57 3.89 -3.90 -14.38
CA ILE A 57 4.24 -3.16 -13.16
C ILE A 57 5.55 -3.70 -12.60
N ASP A 58 6.52 -2.81 -12.43
CA ASP A 58 7.77 -3.13 -11.74
C ASP A 58 7.53 -3.26 -10.24
N VAL A 59 7.53 -4.49 -9.76
CA VAL A 59 7.40 -4.81 -8.33
C VAL A 59 8.74 -5.28 -7.79
N LEU A 60 9.30 -4.52 -6.86
CA LEU A 60 10.55 -4.82 -6.18
C LEU A 60 10.26 -5.47 -4.83
N GLU A 61 10.84 -6.62 -4.59
CA GLU A 61 10.90 -7.27 -3.30
C GLU A 61 12.28 -7.07 -2.68
N ILE A 62 12.28 -6.57 -1.46
CA ILE A 62 13.49 -6.26 -0.68
C ILE A 62 13.51 -7.19 0.52
N THR A 63 14.57 -7.96 0.65
CA THR A 63 14.81 -8.85 1.79
C THR A 63 16.20 -8.60 2.38
N ASP A 64 16.50 -9.18 3.52
CA ASP A 64 17.84 -9.11 4.11
C ASP A 64 18.92 -9.77 3.24
N LEU A 65 18.52 -10.70 2.36
CA LEU A 65 19.45 -11.50 1.57
C LEU A 65 19.66 -10.93 0.16
N GLN A 66 18.58 -10.51 -0.50
CA GLN A 66 18.61 -10.14 -1.91
C GLN A 66 17.47 -9.20 -2.31
N TYR A 67 17.63 -8.62 -3.49
CA TYR A 67 16.56 -7.95 -4.23
C TYR A 67 15.99 -8.90 -5.26
N SER A 68 14.69 -8.82 -5.49
CA SER A 68 14.02 -9.59 -6.55
C SER A 68 12.95 -8.73 -7.22
N TYR A 69 12.77 -8.87 -8.51
CA TYR A 69 11.57 -8.35 -9.15
C TYR A 69 10.48 -9.43 -9.19
N ARG A 70 9.23 -9.00 -9.20
CA ARG A 70 8.08 -9.90 -9.19
C ARG A 70 7.08 -9.50 -10.26
N ILE A 71 6.41 -10.52 -10.80
CA ILE A 71 5.16 -10.34 -11.54
C ILE A 71 4.05 -10.98 -10.72
N SER A 72 3.25 -10.15 -10.08
CA SER A 72 2.18 -10.63 -9.19
C SER A 72 2.71 -11.57 -8.10
N SER A 73 1.96 -12.64 -7.82
CA SER A 73 2.36 -13.75 -6.94
C SER A 73 2.89 -14.96 -7.71
N ILE A 74 2.99 -14.85 -9.05
CA ILE A 74 3.28 -16.00 -9.93
C ILE A 74 4.77 -16.18 -10.17
N PHE A 75 5.49 -15.07 -10.36
CA PHE A 75 6.86 -15.08 -10.81
C PHE A 75 7.75 -14.19 -9.96
N ARG A 76 8.94 -14.68 -9.64
CA ARG A 76 9.96 -13.97 -8.88
C ARG A 76 11.34 -14.32 -9.41
N MET A 77 12.18 -13.29 -9.63
CA MET A 77 13.57 -13.46 -10.04
C MET A 77 14.49 -12.57 -9.22
N PRO A 78 15.69 -13.05 -8.83
CA PRO A 78 16.72 -12.22 -8.25
C PRO A 78 17.13 -11.08 -9.18
N ILE A 79 17.56 -9.96 -8.58
CA ILE A 79 18.20 -8.84 -9.28
C ILE A 79 19.67 -8.87 -8.87
N ASP A 80 20.54 -9.24 -9.80
CA ASP A 80 21.98 -9.32 -9.56
C ASP A 80 22.61 -7.91 -9.48
N ASP A 81 22.16 -7.00 -10.34
CA ASP A 81 22.61 -5.61 -10.36
C ASP A 81 21.40 -4.66 -10.26
N ILE A 82 21.23 -4.10 -9.06
CA ILE A 82 20.14 -3.15 -8.77
C ILE A 82 20.29 -1.84 -9.56
N GLN A 83 21.50 -1.41 -9.89
CA GLN A 83 21.72 -0.18 -10.67
C GLN A 83 21.25 -0.37 -12.11
N SER A 84 21.57 -1.51 -12.71
CA SER A 84 21.08 -1.86 -14.04
C SER A 84 19.55 -1.96 -14.05
N TYR A 85 18.93 -2.61 -13.06
CA TYR A 85 17.48 -2.64 -12.91
C TYR A 85 16.88 -1.23 -12.87
N LEU A 86 17.43 -0.35 -12.02
CA LEU A 86 16.92 1.02 -11.83
C LEU A 86 17.22 1.94 -13.01
N SER A 87 18.15 1.58 -13.90
CA SER A 87 18.39 2.36 -15.14
C SER A 87 17.25 2.23 -16.13
N LEU A 88 16.47 1.16 -16.06
CA LEU A 88 15.40 0.80 -16.99
C LEU A 88 13.99 1.12 -16.48
N THR A 89 13.87 1.61 -15.24
CA THR A 89 12.58 1.92 -14.64
C THR A 89 12.59 3.29 -13.93
N ASN A 90 11.46 3.96 -13.91
CA ASN A 90 11.30 5.22 -13.18
C ASN A 90 10.18 5.22 -12.14
N HIS A 91 9.38 4.16 -12.05
CA HIS A 91 8.37 4.01 -11.01
C HIS A 91 8.27 2.55 -10.58
N VAL A 92 8.69 2.28 -9.36
CA VAL A 92 8.76 0.95 -8.77
C VAL A 92 7.79 0.83 -7.59
N TRP A 93 7.13 -0.28 -7.50
CA TRP A 93 6.21 -0.61 -6.41
C TRP A 93 6.83 -1.66 -5.49
N THR A 94 6.69 -1.50 -4.17
CA THR A 94 7.08 -2.50 -3.18
C THR A 94 6.01 -2.74 -2.13
N HIS A 95 5.95 -3.98 -1.64
CA HIS A 95 5.21 -4.37 -0.43
C HIS A 95 6.14 -4.87 0.67
N SER A 96 7.44 -4.68 0.50
CA SER A 96 8.40 -5.18 1.47
C SER A 96 8.33 -4.41 2.78
N PRO A 97 8.29 -5.10 3.91
CA PRO A 97 8.55 -4.45 5.20
C PRO A 97 9.98 -3.92 5.23
N ILE A 98 10.25 -3.03 6.16
CA ILE A 98 11.62 -2.54 6.38
C ILE A 98 12.51 -3.70 6.86
N CYS A 99 13.66 -3.83 6.23
CA CYS A 99 14.68 -4.82 6.54
C CYS A 99 16.07 -4.18 6.54
N LYS A 100 17.13 -4.94 6.80
CA LYS A 100 18.50 -4.43 6.87
C LYS A 100 18.94 -3.72 5.59
N ARG A 101 18.50 -4.23 4.44
CA ARG A 101 18.87 -3.68 3.12
C ARG A 101 17.96 -2.54 2.64
N SER A 102 16.88 -2.22 3.35
CA SER A 102 15.95 -1.15 2.93
C SER A 102 16.62 0.20 2.81
N GLY A 103 17.59 0.52 3.69
CA GLY A 103 18.33 1.79 3.63
C GLY A 103 19.13 1.97 2.34
N GLU A 104 19.70 0.89 1.79
CA GLU A 104 20.42 0.91 0.50
C GLU A 104 19.45 1.32 -0.62
N ILE A 105 18.28 0.67 -0.67
CA ILE A 105 17.26 0.92 -1.69
C ILE A 105 16.65 2.32 -1.58
N LEU A 106 16.27 2.74 -0.37
CA LEU A 106 15.64 4.04 -0.16
C LEU A 106 16.52 5.19 -0.63
N ASN A 107 17.85 5.04 -0.57
CA ASN A 107 18.80 6.04 -1.05
C ASN A 107 18.95 6.08 -2.59
N LEU A 108 18.46 5.08 -3.32
CA LEU A 108 18.57 5.00 -4.78
C LEU A 108 17.41 5.66 -5.51
N PHE A 109 16.38 6.10 -4.80
CA PHE A 109 15.21 6.74 -5.38
C PHE A 109 15.15 8.22 -5.03
N ASP A 110 14.77 9.05 -6.01
CA ASP A 110 14.62 10.50 -5.81
C ASP A 110 13.43 10.80 -4.90
N LYS A 111 12.32 10.13 -5.12
CA LYS A 111 11.08 10.29 -4.35
C LYS A 111 10.59 8.94 -3.82
N LYS A 112 10.08 8.94 -2.60
CA LYS A 112 9.55 7.76 -1.91
C LYS A 112 8.18 8.08 -1.36
N VAL A 113 7.16 7.32 -1.75
CA VAL A 113 5.77 7.51 -1.32
C VAL A 113 5.29 6.24 -0.65
N TYR A 114 4.74 6.37 0.55
CA TYR A 114 4.19 5.25 1.31
C TYR A 114 2.73 5.49 1.63
N ILE A 115 1.84 4.56 1.23
CA ILE A 115 0.40 4.70 1.47
C ILE A 115 -0.03 3.90 2.69
N ILE A 116 -0.79 4.57 3.56
CA ILE A 116 -1.43 4.00 4.75
C ILE A 116 -2.94 3.90 4.53
N ARG A 117 -3.56 2.94 5.18
CA ARG A 117 -5.01 2.75 5.27
C ARG A 117 -5.35 2.21 6.65
N ASP A 118 -6.55 2.52 7.17
CA ASP A 118 -7.08 1.94 8.41
C ASP A 118 -6.89 0.40 8.41
N PRO A 119 -6.21 -0.16 9.44
CA PRO A 119 -5.85 -1.57 9.49
C PRO A 119 -7.08 -2.50 9.47
N ARG A 120 -8.19 -2.07 10.02
CA ARG A 120 -9.44 -2.83 10.12
C ARG A 120 -10.09 -2.98 8.74
N ASP A 121 -10.16 -1.90 7.97
CA ASP A 121 -10.60 -1.93 6.57
C ASP A 121 -9.62 -2.69 5.67
N ARG A 122 -8.33 -2.56 5.96
CA ARG A 122 -7.26 -3.33 5.27
C ARG A 122 -7.44 -4.82 5.52
N ALA A 123 -7.70 -5.26 6.75
CA ALA A 123 -7.89 -6.68 7.11
C ALA A 123 -9.09 -7.29 6.38
N ILE A 124 -10.23 -6.59 6.35
CA ILE A 124 -11.41 -7.01 5.57
C ILE A 124 -11.08 -7.10 4.06
N SER A 125 -10.34 -6.14 3.53
CA SER A 125 -9.92 -6.16 2.12
C SER A 125 -8.96 -7.31 1.83
N ALA A 126 -8.08 -7.64 2.77
CA ALA A 126 -7.12 -8.73 2.66
C ALA A 126 -7.83 -10.09 2.64
N SER A 127 -8.81 -10.33 3.54
CA SER A 127 -9.55 -11.58 3.58
C SER A 127 -10.27 -11.86 2.25
N LYS A 128 -10.94 -10.85 1.69
CA LYS A 128 -11.61 -10.96 0.38
C LYS A 128 -10.64 -11.20 -0.78
N TYR A 129 -9.44 -10.68 -0.69
CA TYR A 129 -8.42 -10.86 -1.71
C TYR A 129 -7.79 -12.24 -1.64
N TYR A 130 -7.36 -12.69 -0.45
CA TYR A 130 -6.73 -14.00 -0.28
C TYR A 130 -7.68 -15.15 -0.58
N CYS A 131 -8.99 -14.97 -0.39
CA CYS A 131 -10.03 -15.94 -0.74
C CYS A 131 -10.64 -15.73 -2.15
N SER A 132 -10.04 -14.88 -2.99
CA SER A 132 -10.48 -14.74 -4.40
C SER A 132 -10.02 -15.92 -5.24
N ASP A 133 -10.75 -16.22 -6.32
CA ASP A 133 -10.41 -17.31 -7.28
C ASP A 133 -8.98 -17.17 -7.79
N TYR A 134 -8.55 -15.93 -8.08
CA TYR A 134 -7.19 -15.63 -8.50
C TYR A 134 -6.15 -16.06 -7.46
N MET A 135 -6.32 -15.65 -6.19
CA MET A 135 -5.37 -15.99 -5.14
C MET A 135 -5.42 -17.46 -4.78
N LEU A 136 -6.60 -18.07 -4.72
CA LEU A 136 -6.74 -19.51 -4.45
C LEU A 136 -6.10 -20.38 -5.53
N LYS A 137 -6.06 -19.90 -6.78
CA LYS A 137 -5.36 -20.58 -7.87
C LYS A 137 -3.84 -20.61 -7.71
N TYR A 138 -3.24 -19.48 -7.33
CA TYR A 138 -1.78 -19.34 -7.28
C TYR A 138 -1.20 -19.39 -5.86
N TYR A 139 -2.04 -19.15 -4.85
CA TYR A 139 -1.68 -19.11 -3.43
C TYR A 139 -2.78 -19.75 -2.59
N PRO A 140 -2.95 -21.07 -2.69
CA PRO A 140 -4.03 -21.78 -1.99
C PRO A 140 -4.04 -21.50 -0.50
N GLN A 141 -5.22 -21.22 0.04
CA GLN A 141 -5.46 -21.04 1.47
C GLN A 141 -6.22 -22.25 2.00
N GLU A 142 -5.97 -22.62 3.26
CA GLU A 142 -6.78 -23.64 3.94
C GLU A 142 -8.24 -23.18 4.05
N GLU A 143 -8.42 -21.93 4.47
CA GLU A 143 -9.73 -21.32 4.58
C GLU A 143 -10.04 -20.51 3.29
N LYS A 144 -11.14 -20.85 2.65
CA LYS A 144 -11.56 -20.24 1.37
C LYS A 144 -12.70 -19.24 1.54
N ASP A 145 -13.39 -19.29 2.68
CA ASP A 145 -14.43 -18.32 3.02
C ASP A 145 -13.80 -17.06 3.60
N PRO A 146 -14.07 -15.85 3.06
CA PRO A 146 -13.45 -14.61 3.54
C PRO A 146 -13.75 -14.27 5.00
N HIS A 147 -14.92 -14.65 5.53
CA HIS A 147 -15.27 -14.36 6.92
C HIS A 147 -14.49 -15.25 7.88
N ARG A 148 -14.45 -16.56 7.61
CA ARG A 148 -13.67 -17.51 8.40
C ARG A 148 -12.17 -17.25 8.28
N PHE A 149 -11.71 -16.87 7.09
CA PHE A 149 -10.32 -16.44 6.90
C PHE A 149 -9.99 -15.23 7.77
N LEU A 150 -10.88 -14.22 7.77
CA LEU A 150 -10.71 -13.03 8.60
C LEU A 150 -10.67 -13.37 10.09
N GLU A 151 -11.59 -14.19 10.56
CA GLU A 151 -11.65 -14.65 11.96
C GLU A 151 -10.34 -15.36 12.37
N LYS A 152 -9.89 -16.33 11.56
CA LYS A 152 -8.67 -17.10 11.83
C LYS A 152 -7.38 -16.27 11.78
N ASN A 153 -7.31 -15.25 10.91
CA ASN A 153 -6.09 -14.52 10.62
C ASN A 153 -6.11 -13.06 11.07
N PHE A 154 -7.14 -12.61 11.80
CA PHE A 154 -7.33 -11.21 12.13
C PHE A 154 -6.14 -10.60 12.88
N GLU A 155 -5.71 -11.26 13.96
CA GLU A 155 -4.58 -10.81 14.77
C GLU A 155 -3.30 -10.70 13.96
N LYS A 156 -3.00 -11.73 13.16
CA LYS A 156 -1.84 -11.72 12.25
C LYS A 156 -1.89 -10.55 11.27
N LEU A 157 -3.05 -10.31 10.65
CA LEU A 157 -3.23 -9.20 9.71
C LEU A 157 -3.03 -7.84 10.37
N MET A 158 -3.48 -7.69 11.63
CA MET A 158 -3.26 -6.47 12.41
C MET A 158 -1.79 -6.29 12.77
N GLN A 159 -1.12 -7.32 13.28
CA GLN A 159 0.30 -7.29 13.64
C GLN A 159 1.20 -6.97 12.43
N GLU A 160 0.94 -7.60 11.29
CA GLU A 160 1.65 -7.31 10.03
C GLU A 160 1.54 -5.82 9.66
N TRP A 161 0.33 -5.24 9.79
CA TRP A 161 0.12 -3.83 9.48
C TRP A 161 0.86 -2.92 10.46
N VAL A 162 0.79 -3.21 11.75
CA VAL A 162 1.43 -2.39 12.80
C VAL A 162 2.91 -2.23 12.52
N TRP A 163 3.64 -3.32 12.36
CA TRP A 163 5.09 -3.24 12.19
C TRP A 163 5.48 -2.70 10.82
N HIS A 164 4.72 -3.03 9.78
CA HIS A 164 4.96 -2.49 8.45
C HIS A 164 4.80 -0.96 8.42
N VAL A 165 3.74 -0.43 9.04
CA VAL A 165 3.47 1.01 9.07
C VAL A 165 4.42 1.73 10.04
N PHE A 166 4.60 1.20 11.26
CA PHE A 166 5.48 1.77 12.26
C PHE A 166 6.89 2.00 11.72
N ASP A 167 7.50 1.00 11.11
CA ASP A 167 8.87 1.11 10.60
C ASP A 167 9.01 2.13 9.47
N HIS A 168 8.03 2.23 8.58
CA HIS A 168 8.04 3.25 7.52
C HIS A 168 7.84 4.66 8.08
N LEU A 169 6.96 4.85 9.05
CA LEU A 169 6.77 6.13 9.74
C LEU A 169 8.04 6.57 10.47
N ARG A 170 8.64 5.67 11.24
CA ARG A 170 9.89 5.93 11.97
C ARG A 170 11.03 6.37 11.06
N LEU A 171 11.08 5.83 9.84
CA LEU A 171 12.11 6.15 8.86
C LEU A 171 11.73 7.31 7.91
N SER A 172 10.49 7.79 7.95
CA SER A 172 9.98 8.74 6.97
C SER A 172 10.80 10.03 6.88
N ARG A 173 11.19 10.61 8.00
CA ARG A 173 12.04 11.81 8.01
C ARG A 173 13.45 11.54 7.50
N ARG A 174 14.07 10.44 7.95
CA ARG A 174 15.43 10.10 7.58
C ARG A 174 15.62 9.91 6.09
N TYR A 175 14.64 9.29 5.43
CA TYR A 175 14.71 8.98 4.00
C TYR A 175 13.80 9.86 3.13
N ASN A 176 13.20 10.90 3.73
CA ASN A 176 12.24 11.77 3.06
C ASN A 176 11.15 10.95 2.35
N ILE A 177 10.39 10.17 3.12
CA ILE A 177 9.27 9.36 2.62
C ILE A 177 7.98 10.17 2.81
N HIS A 178 7.27 10.46 1.74
CA HIS A 178 5.94 11.06 1.81
C HIS A 178 4.91 10.02 2.26
N ILE A 179 4.15 10.38 3.28
CA ILE A 179 3.05 9.54 3.78
C ILE A 179 1.74 10.00 3.14
N ALA A 180 1.18 9.12 2.31
CA ALA A 180 -0.12 9.30 1.68
C ALA A 180 -1.18 8.47 2.41
N PHE A 181 -2.42 8.96 2.46
CA PHE A 181 -3.53 8.26 3.09
C PHE A 181 -4.57 7.82 2.05
N TYR A 182 -4.95 6.55 2.13
CA TYR A 182 -6.05 6.03 1.32
C TYR A 182 -7.33 6.81 1.56
N GLU A 183 -7.63 7.11 2.83
CA GLU A 183 -8.77 7.91 3.27
C GLU A 183 -8.68 9.35 2.75
N GLY A 184 -7.47 9.90 2.63
CA GLY A 184 -7.24 11.23 2.05
C GLY A 184 -7.73 11.31 0.61
N PHE A 185 -7.28 10.39 -0.24
CA PHE A 185 -7.76 10.33 -1.63
C PHE A 185 -9.25 10.01 -1.75
N LEU A 186 -9.84 9.35 -0.75
CA LEU A 186 -11.26 9.00 -0.78
C LEU A 186 -12.17 10.14 -0.33
N LEU A 187 -11.77 10.90 0.70
CA LEU A 187 -12.59 11.93 1.35
C LEU A 187 -12.35 13.32 0.75
N ASP A 188 -11.09 13.63 0.45
CA ASP A 188 -10.69 14.88 -0.22
C ASP A 188 -9.52 14.62 -1.19
N PHE A 189 -9.89 14.13 -2.37
CA PHE A 189 -8.92 13.78 -3.39
C PHE A 189 -8.02 14.95 -3.77
N GLN A 190 -8.56 16.16 -3.89
CA GLN A 190 -7.78 17.33 -4.30
C GLN A 190 -6.75 17.72 -3.25
N GLN A 191 -7.11 17.71 -1.99
CA GLN A 191 -6.19 18.02 -0.90
C GLN A 191 -5.03 16.99 -0.84
N GLU A 192 -5.35 15.70 -0.87
CA GLU A 192 -4.33 14.66 -0.82
C GLU A 192 -3.45 14.65 -2.08
N LEU A 193 -4.06 14.90 -3.25
CA LEU A 193 -3.32 15.07 -4.49
C LEU A 193 -2.35 16.26 -4.43
N MET A 194 -2.76 17.40 -3.88
CA MET A 194 -1.91 18.59 -3.73
C MET A 194 -0.69 18.27 -2.84
N ARG A 195 -0.90 17.61 -1.70
CA ARG A 195 0.22 17.18 -0.83
C ARG A 195 1.22 16.28 -1.58
N LEU A 196 0.71 15.35 -2.38
CA LEU A 196 1.55 14.47 -3.20
C LEU A 196 2.29 15.24 -4.29
N LEU A 197 1.63 16.17 -4.99
CA LEU A 197 2.23 17.00 -6.03
C LEU A 197 3.35 17.91 -5.47
N ASP A 198 3.10 18.55 -4.33
CA ASP A 198 4.09 19.38 -3.63
C ASP A 198 5.34 18.56 -3.27
N TYR A 199 5.13 17.36 -2.70
CA TYR A 199 6.23 16.45 -2.41
C TYR A 199 7.00 16.01 -3.65
N LEU A 200 6.30 15.70 -4.75
CA LEU A 200 6.92 15.29 -6.01
C LEU A 200 7.57 16.47 -6.76
N GLU A 201 7.34 17.71 -6.32
CA GLU A 201 7.77 18.94 -7.00
C GLU A 201 7.21 19.01 -8.43
N VAL A 202 5.94 18.64 -8.57
CA VAL A 202 5.21 18.62 -9.84
C VAL A 202 4.04 19.61 -9.80
N GLU A 203 4.06 20.57 -10.71
CA GLU A 203 2.94 21.48 -10.90
C GLU A 203 1.98 20.97 -11.98
N LEU A 204 0.70 20.89 -11.65
CA LEU A 204 -0.40 20.63 -12.56
C LEU A 204 -1.42 21.78 -12.47
N SER A 205 -1.92 22.24 -13.61
CA SER A 205 -3.02 23.20 -13.61
C SER A 205 -4.29 22.61 -12.98
N GLN A 206 -5.22 23.46 -12.52
CA GLN A 206 -6.48 23.01 -11.95
C GLN A 206 -7.22 22.05 -12.89
N ALA A 207 -7.33 22.41 -14.17
CA ALA A 207 -7.98 21.56 -15.17
C ALA A 207 -7.35 20.16 -15.25
N LYS A 208 -6.02 20.05 -15.24
CA LYS A 208 -5.32 18.74 -15.23
C LYS A 208 -5.56 17.96 -13.95
N ARG A 209 -5.69 18.62 -12.80
CA ARG A 209 -6.02 17.97 -11.53
C ARG A 209 -7.47 17.45 -11.52
N ASP A 210 -8.41 18.22 -12.06
CA ASP A 210 -9.82 17.80 -12.17
C ASP A 210 -9.97 16.60 -13.11
N GLU A 211 -9.29 16.63 -14.28
CA GLU A 211 -9.23 15.48 -15.18
C GLU A 211 -8.59 14.24 -14.52
N LEU A 212 -7.57 14.46 -13.69
CA LEU A 212 -6.93 13.36 -12.96
C LEU A 212 -7.88 12.77 -11.93
N GLN A 213 -8.59 13.60 -11.17
CA GLN A 213 -9.60 13.15 -10.20
C GLN A 213 -10.70 12.33 -10.87
N GLU A 214 -11.22 12.78 -11.99
CA GLU A 214 -12.25 12.05 -12.75
C GLU A 214 -11.69 10.70 -13.26
N ALA A 215 -10.49 10.70 -13.84
CA ALA A 215 -9.85 9.49 -14.33
C ALA A 215 -9.54 8.49 -13.21
N MET A 216 -9.28 8.97 -11.99
CA MET A 216 -8.99 8.17 -10.79
C MET A 216 -10.22 7.92 -9.93
N SER A 217 -11.40 8.37 -10.35
CA SER A 217 -12.64 8.06 -9.64
C SER A 217 -12.86 6.54 -9.56
N PHE A 218 -13.45 6.11 -8.46
CA PHE A 218 -13.70 4.67 -8.25
C PHE A 218 -14.60 4.07 -9.33
N ALA A 219 -15.55 4.85 -9.85
CA ALA A 219 -16.44 4.44 -10.94
C ALA A 219 -15.64 4.16 -12.22
N THR A 220 -14.76 5.10 -12.62
CA THR A 220 -13.92 4.98 -13.81
C THR A 220 -12.94 3.81 -13.68
N LEU A 221 -12.26 3.68 -12.55
CA LEU A 221 -11.29 2.60 -12.34
C LEU A 221 -11.96 1.22 -12.26
N LYS A 222 -13.13 1.13 -11.64
CA LYS A 222 -13.89 -0.11 -11.54
C LYS A 222 -14.38 -0.60 -12.89
N SER A 223 -14.81 0.31 -13.78
CA SER A 223 -15.20 -0.07 -15.15
C SER A 223 -14.06 -0.70 -15.93
N LYS A 224 -12.82 -0.22 -15.70
CA LYS A 224 -11.60 -0.76 -16.34
C LYS A 224 -11.06 -2.04 -15.67
N ASN A 225 -11.29 -2.19 -14.36
CA ASN A 225 -10.73 -3.28 -13.55
C ASN A 225 -11.78 -3.91 -12.62
N PRO A 226 -12.87 -4.50 -13.16
CA PRO A 226 -14.03 -4.94 -12.37
C PRO A 226 -13.70 -6.09 -11.40
N LYS A 227 -12.73 -6.93 -11.72
CA LYS A 227 -12.31 -8.06 -10.88
C LYS A 227 -11.45 -7.58 -9.68
N HIS A 228 -10.69 -6.51 -9.84
CA HIS A 228 -9.73 -6.03 -8.85
C HIS A 228 -10.32 -5.00 -7.88
N LEU A 229 -11.14 -4.06 -8.38
CA LEU A 229 -11.69 -2.96 -7.59
C LEU A 229 -13.14 -3.25 -7.18
N LYS A 230 -13.40 -3.28 -5.87
CA LYS A 230 -14.73 -3.67 -5.36
C LYS A 230 -15.61 -2.48 -4.94
N LYS A 231 -15.29 -1.74 -3.88
CA LYS A 231 -16.22 -0.71 -3.36
C LYS A 231 -15.59 0.66 -3.07
N GLY A 232 -14.27 0.77 -2.83
CA GLY A 232 -13.62 2.04 -2.51
C GLY A 232 -14.28 2.78 -1.35
N GLN A 233 -14.31 2.17 -0.18
CA GLN A 233 -14.96 2.70 1.01
C GLN A 233 -13.96 2.74 2.17
N SER A 234 -14.13 3.70 3.08
CA SER A 234 -13.48 3.76 4.37
C SER A 234 -14.54 3.66 5.48
N GLY A 235 -14.13 3.17 6.66
CA GLY A 235 -15.04 2.96 7.78
C GLY A 235 -15.96 1.73 7.63
N TYR A 236 -15.72 0.91 6.61
CA TYR A 236 -16.51 -0.30 6.38
C TYR A 236 -16.40 -1.30 7.53
N TRP A 237 -15.29 -1.26 8.26
CA TRP A 237 -15.05 -2.07 9.45
C TRP A 237 -16.11 -1.85 10.54
N MET A 238 -16.67 -0.65 10.67
CA MET A 238 -17.70 -0.32 11.67
C MET A 238 -18.94 -1.20 11.57
N HIS A 239 -19.21 -1.72 10.35
CA HIS A 239 -20.38 -2.56 10.06
C HIS A 239 -20.03 -4.04 9.82
N GLN A 240 -18.76 -4.36 9.66
CA GLN A 240 -18.34 -5.72 9.29
C GLN A 240 -17.62 -6.47 10.40
N LEU A 241 -16.90 -5.76 11.26
CA LEU A 241 -16.20 -6.41 12.37
C LEU A 241 -17.13 -6.62 13.55
N THR A 242 -16.95 -7.74 14.24
CA THR A 242 -17.57 -7.99 15.55
C THR A 242 -16.96 -7.07 16.60
N ASP A 243 -17.63 -6.90 17.75
CA ASP A 243 -17.07 -6.10 18.84
C ASP A 243 -15.78 -6.72 19.38
N GLU A 244 -15.71 -8.06 19.47
CA GLU A 244 -14.47 -8.79 19.83
C GLU A 244 -13.31 -8.46 18.87
N GLN A 245 -13.57 -8.41 17.55
CA GLN A 245 -12.54 -8.03 16.58
C GLN A 245 -12.10 -6.56 16.72
N VAL A 246 -13.02 -5.66 17.10
CA VAL A 246 -12.68 -4.26 17.39
C VAL A 246 -11.82 -4.15 18.64
N GLU A 247 -12.14 -4.88 19.69
CA GLU A 247 -11.33 -4.96 20.92
C GLU A 247 -9.93 -5.52 20.63
N LYS A 248 -9.85 -6.62 19.87
CA LYS A 248 -8.56 -7.16 19.42
C LYS A 248 -7.74 -6.15 18.57
N ALA A 249 -8.40 -5.40 17.70
CA ALA A 249 -7.73 -4.35 16.92
C ALA A 249 -7.18 -3.25 17.84
N GLU A 250 -7.92 -2.87 18.88
CA GLU A 250 -7.47 -1.90 19.88
C GLU A 250 -6.25 -2.40 20.67
N VAL A 251 -6.27 -3.65 21.11
CA VAL A 251 -5.12 -4.26 21.81
C VAL A 251 -3.88 -4.32 20.89
N ILE A 252 -4.03 -4.72 19.62
CA ILE A 252 -2.89 -4.94 18.75
C ILE A 252 -2.36 -3.64 18.12
N ALA A 253 -3.24 -2.75 17.69
CA ALA A 253 -2.92 -1.60 16.87
C ALA A 253 -3.35 -0.25 17.46
N GLY A 254 -4.01 -0.25 18.62
CA GLY A 254 -4.57 0.95 19.25
C GLY A 254 -3.59 2.11 19.38
N PRO A 255 -2.36 1.91 19.92
CA PRO A 255 -1.40 3.00 19.99
C PRO A 255 -1.11 3.65 18.62
N LEU A 256 -1.01 2.85 17.56
CA LEU A 256 -0.75 3.36 16.21
C LEU A 256 -2.00 3.92 15.54
N ILE A 257 -3.18 3.38 15.84
CA ILE A 257 -4.50 3.91 15.42
C ILE A 257 -4.67 5.34 15.98
N ARG A 258 -4.41 5.55 17.28
CA ARG A 258 -4.47 6.87 17.92
C ARG A 258 -3.41 7.82 17.37
N PHE A 259 -2.18 7.34 17.19
CA PHE A 259 -1.10 8.12 16.61
C PHE A 259 -1.44 8.67 15.23
N LEU A 260 -2.12 7.88 14.40
CA LEU A 260 -2.58 8.26 13.08
C LEU A 260 -3.95 8.96 13.08
N ASN A 261 -4.52 9.20 14.25
CA ASN A 261 -5.83 9.84 14.44
C ASN A 261 -6.96 9.14 13.67
N TYR A 262 -6.91 7.80 13.56
CA TYR A 262 -8.04 7.03 13.08
C TYR A 262 -9.14 6.91 14.16
N PRO A 263 -10.42 6.78 13.78
CA PRO A 263 -11.51 6.61 14.74
C PRO A 263 -11.31 5.34 15.57
N GLU A 264 -11.44 5.45 16.90
CA GLU A 264 -11.27 4.33 17.82
C GLU A 264 -12.53 3.46 17.95
N GLN A 265 -13.71 4.09 17.80
CA GLN A 265 -15.00 3.44 18.04
C GLN A 265 -15.90 3.47 16.81
N LYS A 266 -16.82 2.48 16.74
CA LYS A 266 -17.88 2.47 15.74
C LYS A 266 -18.74 3.74 15.85
N GLY A 267 -19.15 4.30 14.72
CA GLY A 267 -19.99 5.48 14.66
C GLY A 267 -19.26 6.83 14.70
N GLN A 268 -17.96 6.83 14.97
CA GLN A 268 -17.16 8.05 14.87
C GLN A 268 -16.93 8.45 13.40
N PRO A 269 -16.76 9.77 13.11
CA PRO A 269 -16.38 10.22 11.78
C PRO A 269 -15.02 9.65 11.37
N ILE A 270 -14.82 9.43 10.07
CA ILE A 270 -13.53 9.00 9.55
C ILE A 270 -12.56 10.16 9.62
N THR A 271 -11.51 9.99 10.40
CA THR A 271 -10.42 10.94 10.60
C THR A 271 -9.08 10.25 10.33
N PHE A 272 -8.04 11.02 10.07
CA PHE A 272 -6.64 10.60 9.99
C PHE A 272 -5.75 11.82 10.14
N SER A 273 -4.49 11.63 10.54
CA SER A 273 -3.53 12.73 10.65
C SER A 273 -2.52 12.63 9.49
N PRO A 274 -2.54 13.59 8.55
CA PRO A 274 -1.60 13.60 7.43
C PRO A 274 -0.16 13.94 7.85
N GLU A 275 0.01 14.58 9.01
CA GLU A 275 1.30 14.96 9.57
C GLU A 275 1.39 14.41 11.00
N PRO A 276 1.92 13.20 11.17
CA PRO A 276 2.22 12.69 12.49
C PRO A 276 3.29 13.59 13.13
N ASP A 277 2.86 14.36 14.12
CA ASP A 277 3.67 15.35 14.80
C ASP A 277 4.87 14.73 15.54
N HIS A 278 5.83 15.57 15.94
CA HIS A 278 7.08 15.30 16.66
C HIS A 278 6.94 14.26 17.78
N GLN A 279 6.82 12.99 17.45
CA GLN A 279 6.57 11.97 18.43
C GLN A 279 7.81 11.13 18.68
N ASP A 280 7.93 10.73 19.92
CA ASP A 280 8.91 9.77 20.37
C ASP A 280 8.52 8.38 19.85
N PHE A 281 9.13 7.98 18.74
CA PHE A 281 8.89 6.66 18.16
C PHE A 281 9.35 5.52 19.08
N GLU A 282 10.27 5.77 20.01
CA GLU A 282 10.65 4.75 20.99
C GLU A 282 9.52 4.57 22.02
N GLN A 283 8.88 5.66 22.47
CA GLN A 283 7.71 5.56 23.34
C GLN A 283 6.54 4.88 22.62
N LEU A 284 6.23 5.27 21.37
CA LEU A 284 5.19 4.62 20.58
C LEU A 284 5.45 3.12 20.41
N LYS A 285 6.71 2.72 20.22
CA LYS A 285 7.10 1.31 20.14
C LYS A 285 6.83 0.57 21.44
N GLN A 286 7.16 1.16 22.58
CA GLN A 286 6.89 0.57 23.90
C GLN A 286 5.38 0.46 24.13
N ASP A 287 4.60 1.46 23.76
CA ASP A 287 3.14 1.44 23.88
C ASP A 287 2.53 0.32 23.04
N ILE A 288 3.03 0.12 21.81
CA ILE A 288 2.60 -0.99 20.94
C ILE A 288 2.93 -2.35 21.58
N ILE A 289 4.15 -2.52 22.07
CA ILE A 289 4.58 -3.79 22.70
C ILE A 289 3.74 -4.07 23.95
N SER A 290 3.62 -3.10 24.85
CA SER A 290 2.87 -3.25 26.10
C SER A 290 1.38 -3.53 25.85
N SER A 291 0.79 -2.90 24.84
CA SER A 291 -0.60 -3.17 24.46
C SER A 291 -0.78 -4.61 23.97
N GLN A 292 0.17 -5.14 23.22
CA GLN A 292 0.10 -6.50 22.69
C GLN A 292 0.40 -7.59 23.75
N GLU A 293 1.12 -7.27 24.81
CA GLU A 293 1.39 -8.22 25.91
C GLU A 293 0.10 -8.73 26.57
N VAL A 294 -0.98 -7.95 26.52
CA VAL A 294 -2.31 -8.35 27.04
C VAL A 294 -2.88 -9.58 26.31
N LEU A 295 -2.47 -9.84 25.08
CA LEU A 295 -2.94 -11.02 24.32
C LEU A 295 -2.36 -12.34 24.84
N TYR A 296 -1.28 -12.29 25.63
CA TYR A 296 -0.56 -13.47 26.09
C TYR A 296 -0.70 -13.72 27.61
N THR A 297 -1.46 -12.87 28.30
CA THR A 297 -1.84 -13.03 29.73
C THR A 297 -3.25 -13.58 29.87
#